data_e05141a01bde4fb8f4a467ee6adcbcd6
#
_entry.id   e05141a01bde4fb8f4a467ee6adcbcd6
#
_cell.length_a   1.000
_cell.length_b   1.000
_cell.length_c   1.000
_cell.angle_alpha   90.00
_cell.angle_beta   90.00
_cell.angle_gamma   90.00
#
_symmetry.space_group_name_H-M   'P 1'
#
loop_
_entity.id
_entity.type
_entity.pdbx_description
1 polymer ?
#
loop_
_entity_poly.entity_id
_entity_poly.type
_entity_poly.pdbx_seq_one_letter_code
_entity_poly.pdbx_strand_id
1 'polypeptide(L)'
;MTSDLTQFPRRFVLAGGSSLALVGCGPQEAASGSSKTSAAQPKSAAALAPPVGELRIVTMLGDSITAGYGLAAAEALPAQLEVALTALGLAVRVRPAGVSGDTTAGGLARVDFSVEDDTDLCIVALGGNDMLQGVDPSTTRRNLDQIIKRLQTRQIPVLLAGMRAPPQYGAYARQFDKVFVDLSRDDNVAAYPFLLNGVALDRRYNQADGIHPNAAGVKIVAAALAPVVAEALVRVTEPSRS
;
A
#
# COMPACT_ATOMS: atom_id res chain seq x y z
N MET A 1 50.31 18.95 6.97
CA MET A 1 50.00 20.09 6.09
C MET A 1 48.48 20.13 6.00
N THR A 2 47.84 20.71 6.94
CA THR A 2 47.29 22.10 7.12
C THR A 2 46.16 22.36 6.15
N SER A 3 44.93 22.30 6.72
CA SER A 3 43.95 23.40 6.85
C SER A 3 43.31 23.90 5.58
N ASP A 4 41.99 23.90 5.46
CA ASP A 4 41.30 25.15 5.78
C ASP A 4 39.78 24.98 5.90
N LEU A 5 39.25 25.52 6.98
CA LEU A 5 37.85 25.69 7.28
C LEU A 5 37.42 27.08 6.78
N THR A 6 36.41 27.19 5.95
CA THR A 6 35.77 28.48 5.68
C THR A 6 34.32 28.48 6.12
N GLN A 7 34.07 29.31 7.09
CA GLN A 7 32.82 29.69 7.74
C GLN A 7 31.91 30.49 6.79
N PHE A 8 30.61 30.28 6.90
CA PHE A 8 29.58 31.16 6.35
C PHE A 8 28.98 32.04 7.47
N PRO A 9 28.82 33.37 7.27
CA PRO A 9 28.28 34.28 8.27
C PRO A 9 26.75 34.35 8.22
N ARG A 10 26.17 34.36 9.43
CA ARG A 10 24.79 34.79 9.69
C ARG A 10 24.65 36.30 9.46
N ARG A 11 23.59 36.71 8.78
CA ARG A 11 23.09 38.09 8.86
C ARG A 11 21.63 38.09 9.26
N PHE A 12 21.40 38.62 10.44
CA PHE A 12 20.14 39.15 10.93
C PHE A 12 19.87 40.53 10.27
N VAL A 13 18.63 40.79 9.90
CA VAL A 13 18.10 42.17 9.79
C VAL A 13 16.70 42.20 10.38
N LEU A 14 16.57 43.01 11.45
CA LEU A 14 15.33 43.48 12.06
C LEU A 14 15.03 44.89 11.52
N ALA A 15 13.74 45.19 11.35
CA ALA A 15 13.07 46.50 11.55
C ALA A 15 11.75 46.44 10.77
N GLY A 16 10.55 46.66 11.30
CA GLY A 16 10.13 47.74 12.19
C GLY A 16 9.19 48.64 11.41
N GLY A 17 7.93 48.81 11.85
CA GLY A 17 7.07 49.84 11.27
C GLY A 17 5.58 49.64 11.51
N SER A 18 5.09 50.16 12.65
CA SER A 18 3.67 50.36 12.97
C SER A 18 3.06 51.49 12.16
N SER A 19 1.76 51.38 11.79
CA SER A 19 0.92 52.60 11.63
C SER A 19 -0.56 52.20 11.86
N LEU A 20 -1.11 52.78 12.90
CA LEU A 20 -2.53 52.91 13.21
C LEU A 20 -3.18 53.94 12.28
N ALA A 21 -4.42 53.68 11.88
CA ALA A 21 -5.39 54.72 11.56
C ALA A 21 -6.80 54.26 11.93
N LEU A 22 -7.39 55.02 12.83
CA LEU A 22 -8.80 54.98 13.28
C LEU A 22 -9.69 55.85 12.37
N VAL A 23 -11.03 55.67 12.63
CA VAL A 23 -12.20 56.51 12.28
C VAL A 23 -13.00 55.98 11.07
N GLY A 24 -14.26 55.59 11.22
CA GLY A 24 -15.45 56.28 11.44
C GLY A 24 -16.71 55.44 11.54
N CYS A 25 -17.49 55.69 12.55
CA CYS A 25 -18.88 55.27 12.72
C CYS A 25 -19.85 55.97 11.78
N GLY A 26 -20.83 55.22 11.26
CA GLY A 26 -22.07 55.76 10.74
C GLY A 26 -23.12 54.63 10.63
N PRO A 27 -24.32 54.80 11.24
CA PRO A 27 -25.36 53.83 11.19
C PRO A 27 -26.23 54.02 9.96
N GLN A 28 -26.55 52.90 9.27
CA GLN A 28 -27.64 52.92 8.29
C GLN A 28 -28.50 51.70 8.41
N GLU A 29 -29.78 51.98 8.41
CA GLU A 29 -30.92 51.17 8.79
C GLU A 29 -31.24 50.01 7.86
N ALA A 30 -32.05 49.13 8.43
CA ALA A 30 -32.64 47.94 7.96
C ALA A 30 -33.28 47.98 6.57
N ALA A 31 -33.03 46.91 5.79
CA ALA A 31 -34.01 46.40 4.83
C ALA A 31 -34.07 44.85 4.99
N SER A 32 -35.18 44.44 5.56
CA SER A 32 -35.64 43.05 5.69
C SER A 32 -35.88 42.46 4.30
N GLY A 33 -35.07 41.44 3.95
CA GLY A 33 -35.26 40.61 2.77
C GLY A 33 -35.03 39.15 3.13
N SER A 34 -36.08 38.50 3.68
CA SER A 34 -36.07 37.07 4.00
C SER A 34 -36.13 36.24 2.70
N SER A 35 -35.00 35.88 2.14
CA SER A 35 -34.90 34.82 1.14
C SER A 35 -34.43 33.55 1.86
N LYS A 36 -35.40 32.65 2.11
CA LYS A 36 -35.14 31.27 2.56
C LYS A 36 -34.41 30.52 1.45
N THR A 37 -33.08 30.60 1.45
CA THR A 37 -32.25 29.68 0.69
C THR A 37 -32.24 28.35 1.45
N SER A 38 -33.03 27.40 0.97
CA SER A 38 -33.00 26.01 1.43
C SER A 38 -31.60 25.46 1.11
N ALA A 39 -30.73 25.39 2.13
CA ALA A 39 -29.49 24.68 2.04
C ALA A 39 -29.83 23.19 1.87
N ALA A 40 -29.59 22.67 0.66
CA ALA A 40 -29.61 21.23 0.43
C ALA A 40 -28.57 20.59 1.37
N GLN A 41 -29.05 19.84 2.33
CA GLN A 41 -28.20 18.99 3.17
C GLN A 41 -27.45 18.01 2.26
N PRO A 42 -26.11 17.84 2.42
CA PRO A 42 -25.40 16.82 1.69
C PRO A 42 -26.04 15.47 2.07
N LYS A 43 -26.41 14.68 1.06
CA LYS A 43 -26.86 13.30 1.23
C LYS A 43 -25.85 12.59 2.14
N SER A 44 -26.31 12.19 3.31
CA SER A 44 -25.59 11.32 4.23
C SER A 44 -24.97 10.19 3.42
N ALA A 45 -23.64 10.07 3.45
CA ALA A 45 -22.98 8.87 2.95
C ALA A 45 -23.66 7.69 3.66
N ALA A 46 -24.22 6.78 2.86
CA ALA A 46 -24.86 5.59 3.40
C ALA A 46 -23.82 4.91 4.31
N ALA A 47 -24.10 4.86 5.61
CA ALA A 47 -23.27 4.15 6.55
C ALA A 47 -23.23 2.70 6.07
N LEU A 48 -22.05 2.21 5.73
CA LEU A 48 -21.84 0.80 5.40
C LEU A 48 -22.35 -0.02 6.60
N ALA A 49 -23.10 -1.07 6.30
CA ALA A 49 -23.53 -2.01 7.34
C ALA A 49 -22.28 -2.49 8.12
N PRO A 50 -22.37 -2.69 9.44
CA PRO A 50 -21.22 -3.19 10.19
C PRO A 50 -20.76 -4.53 9.59
N PRO A 51 -19.44 -4.76 9.51
CA PRO A 51 -18.90 -6.00 8.97
C PRO A 51 -19.42 -7.19 9.80
N VAL A 52 -19.76 -8.29 9.12
CA VAL A 52 -20.35 -9.49 9.74
C VAL A 52 -19.28 -10.58 9.80
N GLY A 53 -19.12 -11.23 10.95
CA GLY A 53 -18.25 -12.36 11.14
C GLY A 53 -17.14 -12.14 12.18
N GLU A 54 -16.33 -13.18 12.36
CA GLU A 54 -15.13 -13.11 13.19
C GLU A 54 -14.07 -12.20 12.53
N LEU A 55 -13.36 -11.45 13.37
CA LEU A 55 -12.28 -10.57 12.90
C LEU A 55 -11.15 -11.41 12.32
N ARG A 56 -10.84 -11.18 11.04
CA ARG A 56 -9.74 -11.85 10.33
C ARG A 56 -8.51 -10.96 10.27
N ILE A 57 -7.34 -11.55 10.48
CA ILE A 57 -6.06 -10.84 10.41
C ILE A 57 -5.36 -11.18 9.10
N VAL A 58 -5.18 -10.18 8.26
CA VAL A 58 -4.38 -10.28 7.03
C VAL A 58 -3.06 -9.57 7.25
N THR A 59 -1.93 -10.27 7.18
CA THR A 59 -0.61 -9.63 7.23
C THR A 59 -0.08 -9.42 5.81
N MET A 60 0.35 -8.20 5.49
CA MET A 60 0.93 -7.89 4.19
C MET A 60 2.44 -7.73 4.31
N LEU A 61 3.18 -8.79 3.96
CA LEU A 61 4.65 -8.83 3.90
C LEU A 61 5.12 -8.25 2.57
N GLY A 62 5.83 -7.13 2.58
CA GLY A 62 6.21 -6.45 1.34
C GLY A 62 7.31 -5.41 1.51
N ASP A 63 7.46 -4.61 0.49
CA ASP A 63 8.48 -3.57 0.38
C ASP A 63 7.93 -2.15 0.62
N SER A 64 8.43 -1.16 -0.10
CA SER A 64 8.02 0.25 -0.03
C SER A 64 6.56 0.49 -0.39
N ILE A 65 5.98 -0.31 -1.29
CA ILE A 65 4.56 -0.20 -1.67
C ILE A 65 3.67 -0.58 -0.49
N THR A 66 4.03 -1.63 0.21
CA THR A 66 3.36 -2.07 1.44
C THR A 66 3.60 -1.11 2.61
N ALA A 67 4.82 -0.58 2.73
CA ALA A 67 5.15 0.41 3.76
C ALA A 67 4.43 1.76 3.56
N GLY A 68 3.91 2.03 2.36
CA GLY A 68 3.26 3.31 2.03
C GLY A 68 4.25 4.44 1.81
N TYR A 69 5.39 4.15 1.16
CA TYR A 69 6.43 5.15 0.88
C TYR A 69 5.85 6.42 0.25
N GLY A 70 6.17 7.58 0.84
CA GLY A 70 5.73 8.88 0.36
C GLY A 70 4.25 9.22 0.61
N LEU A 71 3.52 8.39 1.36
CA LEU A 71 2.08 8.55 1.65
C LEU A 71 1.82 8.70 3.15
N ALA A 72 0.69 9.29 3.49
CA ALA A 72 0.18 9.21 4.85
C ALA A 72 -0.24 7.78 5.20
N ALA A 73 -0.16 7.39 6.47
CA ALA A 73 -0.47 6.03 6.91
C ALA A 73 -1.87 5.54 6.47
N ALA A 74 -2.86 6.42 6.49
CA ALA A 74 -4.23 6.10 6.04
C ALA A 74 -4.34 5.91 4.51
N GLU A 75 -3.36 6.37 3.73
CA GLU A 75 -3.31 6.22 2.27
C GLU A 75 -2.44 5.04 1.83
N ALA A 76 -1.71 4.42 2.77
CA ALA A 76 -0.89 3.25 2.50
C ALA A 76 -1.74 2.05 2.08
N LEU A 77 -1.15 1.17 1.27
CA LEU A 77 -1.87 0.03 0.68
C LEU A 77 -2.55 -0.88 1.72
N PRO A 78 -1.93 -1.23 2.86
CA PRO A 78 -2.62 -2.05 3.88
C PRO A 78 -3.89 -1.38 4.42
N ALA A 79 -3.84 -0.08 4.72
CA ALA A 79 -5.00 0.67 5.21
C ALA A 79 -6.11 0.78 4.16
N GLN A 80 -5.76 1.04 2.90
CA GLN A 80 -6.74 1.11 1.82
C GLN A 80 -7.33 -0.27 1.46
N LEU A 81 -6.55 -1.34 1.61
CA LEU A 81 -7.03 -2.71 1.45
C LEU A 81 -8.03 -3.08 2.56
N GLU A 82 -7.75 -2.70 3.82
CA GLU A 82 -8.68 -2.88 4.94
C GLU A 82 -10.02 -2.19 4.66
N VAL A 83 -9.99 -0.93 4.18
CA VAL A 83 -11.20 -0.18 3.78
C VAL A 83 -11.95 -0.91 2.66
N ALA A 84 -11.25 -1.40 1.64
CA ALA A 84 -11.87 -2.09 0.51
C ALA A 84 -12.50 -3.44 0.92
N LEU A 85 -11.86 -4.21 1.80
CA LEU A 85 -12.37 -5.48 2.33
C LEU A 85 -13.58 -5.25 3.25
N THR A 86 -13.53 -4.21 4.09
CA THR A 86 -14.66 -3.82 4.94
C THR A 86 -15.86 -3.41 4.09
N ALA A 87 -15.65 -2.72 2.98
CA ALA A 87 -16.71 -2.38 2.03
C ALA A 87 -17.35 -3.62 1.36
N LEU A 88 -16.64 -4.76 1.31
CA LEU A 88 -17.18 -6.05 0.90
C LEU A 88 -17.92 -6.78 2.03
N GLY A 89 -18.04 -6.18 3.22
CA GLY A 89 -18.74 -6.76 4.38
C GLY A 89 -17.88 -7.63 5.29
N LEU A 90 -16.56 -7.69 5.09
CA LEU A 90 -15.66 -8.51 5.89
C LEU A 90 -15.22 -7.78 7.16
N ALA A 91 -15.26 -8.46 8.32
CA ALA A 91 -14.58 -8.03 9.52
C ALA A 91 -13.09 -8.39 9.41
N VAL A 92 -12.25 -7.43 9.03
CA VAL A 92 -10.84 -7.67 8.73
C VAL A 92 -9.95 -6.57 9.29
N ARG A 93 -8.75 -6.94 9.72
CA ARG A 93 -7.63 -6.05 10.00
C ARG A 93 -6.48 -6.39 9.06
N VAL A 94 -5.95 -5.38 8.36
CA VAL A 94 -4.76 -5.56 7.51
C VAL A 94 -3.53 -5.02 8.24
N ARG A 95 -2.65 -5.94 8.67
CA ARG A 95 -1.42 -5.64 9.40
C ARG A 95 -0.29 -5.32 8.41
N PRO A 96 0.30 -4.10 8.46
CA PRO A 96 1.42 -3.76 7.60
C PRO A 96 2.72 -4.43 8.07
N ALA A 97 3.40 -5.12 7.17
CA ALA A 97 4.72 -5.71 7.37
C ALA A 97 5.62 -5.36 6.16
N GLY A 98 5.58 -4.09 5.71
CA GLY A 98 6.39 -3.55 4.62
C GLY A 98 7.66 -2.89 5.14
N VAL A 99 8.78 -3.11 4.44
CA VAL A 99 10.05 -2.40 4.68
C VAL A 99 10.56 -1.85 3.34
N SER A 100 10.70 -0.52 3.27
CA SER A 100 11.16 0.15 2.05
C SER A 100 12.55 -0.34 1.64
N GLY A 101 12.69 -0.71 0.36
CA GLY A 101 13.95 -1.22 -0.19
C GLY A 101 14.13 -2.75 -0.07
N ASP A 102 13.24 -3.45 0.63
CA ASP A 102 13.35 -4.91 0.78
C ASP A 102 13.29 -5.64 -0.56
N THR A 103 14.26 -6.50 -0.77
CA THR A 103 14.24 -7.56 -1.75
C THR A 103 13.57 -8.81 -1.18
N THR A 104 13.40 -9.84 -1.99
CA THR A 104 12.94 -11.15 -1.50
C THR A 104 13.88 -11.75 -0.45
N ALA A 105 15.18 -11.45 -0.50
CA ALA A 105 16.14 -11.86 0.52
C ALA A 105 15.90 -11.14 1.85
N GLY A 106 15.60 -9.83 1.82
CA GLY A 106 15.24 -9.06 3.01
C GLY A 106 13.96 -9.59 3.66
N GLY A 107 12.92 -9.80 2.86
CA GLY A 107 11.67 -10.40 3.33
C GLY A 107 11.85 -11.79 3.93
N LEU A 108 12.67 -12.64 3.30
CA LEU A 108 13.00 -13.98 3.81
C LEU A 108 13.72 -13.94 5.16
N ALA A 109 14.61 -12.97 5.36
CA ALA A 109 15.34 -12.83 6.60
C ALA A 109 14.44 -12.46 7.80
N ARG A 110 13.27 -11.86 7.55
CA ARG A 110 12.39 -11.35 8.60
C ARG A 110 10.99 -11.98 8.62
N VAL A 111 10.66 -12.91 7.72
CA VAL A 111 9.29 -13.45 7.61
C VAL A 111 8.80 -14.01 8.94
N ASP A 112 9.61 -14.74 9.67
CA ASP A 112 9.24 -15.37 10.95
C ASP A 112 8.96 -14.35 12.04
N PHE A 113 9.62 -13.20 12.01
CA PHE A 113 9.43 -12.11 12.96
C PHE A 113 8.31 -11.15 12.55
N SER A 114 8.14 -10.91 11.25
CA SER A 114 7.22 -9.89 10.72
C SER A 114 5.78 -10.40 10.51
N VAL A 115 5.60 -11.71 10.42
CA VAL A 115 4.28 -12.35 10.28
C VAL A 115 3.99 -13.10 11.56
N GLU A 116 3.01 -12.61 12.34
CA GLU A 116 2.63 -13.20 13.63
C GLU A 116 1.75 -14.44 13.42
N ASP A 117 1.72 -15.36 14.42
CA ASP A 117 1.02 -16.65 14.32
C ASP A 117 -0.51 -16.53 14.28
N ASP A 118 -1.07 -15.39 14.68
CA ASP A 118 -2.51 -15.09 14.59
C ASP A 118 -2.94 -14.62 13.18
N THR A 119 -2.05 -14.70 12.19
CA THR A 119 -2.32 -14.29 10.82
C THR A 119 -3.19 -15.33 10.11
N ASP A 120 -4.38 -14.95 9.67
CA ASP A 120 -5.30 -15.80 8.89
C ASP A 120 -4.90 -15.92 7.41
N LEU A 121 -4.23 -14.91 6.86
CA LEU A 121 -3.72 -14.90 5.49
C LEU A 121 -2.52 -13.97 5.39
N CYS A 122 -1.42 -14.43 4.83
CA CYS A 122 -0.28 -13.58 4.49
C CYS A 122 -0.26 -13.24 3.00
N ILE A 123 -0.32 -11.95 2.69
CA ILE A 123 -0.06 -11.44 1.33
C ILE A 123 1.44 -11.22 1.21
N VAL A 124 2.11 -11.95 0.31
CA VAL A 124 3.54 -11.77 -0.01
C VAL A 124 3.65 -10.89 -1.25
N ALA A 125 4.10 -9.65 -1.05
CA ALA A 125 4.21 -8.60 -2.07
C ALA A 125 5.66 -8.11 -2.19
N LEU A 126 6.54 -8.97 -2.67
CA LEU A 126 7.99 -8.77 -2.79
C LEU A 126 8.48 -9.11 -4.21
N GLY A 127 9.67 -8.62 -4.55
CA GLY A 127 10.33 -8.86 -5.82
C GLY A 127 10.52 -7.61 -6.68
N GLY A 128 9.82 -6.52 -6.37
CA GLY A 128 10.01 -5.25 -7.07
C GLY A 128 11.46 -4.76 -6.97
N ASN A 129 12.05 -4.79 -5.79
CA ASN A 129 13.44 -4.40 -5.59
C ASN A 129 14.44 -5.40 -6.17
N ASP A 130 14.12 -6.70 -6.21
CA ASP A 130 14.93 -7.69 -6.93
C ASP A 130 15.05 -7.32 -8.41
N MET A 131 13.93 -7.00 -9.06
CA MET A 131 13.90 -6.56 -10.45
C MET A 131 14.68 -5.27 -10.66
N LEU A 132 14.50 -4.26 -9.81
CA LEU A 132 15.20 -2.97 -9.91
C LEU A 132 16.71 -3.11 -9.72
N GLN A 133 17.16 -4.06 -8.91
CA GLN A 133 18.57 -4.34 -8.64
C GLN A 133 19.19 -5.37 -9.61
N GLY A 134 18.39 -5.94 -10.52
CA GLY A 134 18.87 -6.95 -11.45
C GLY A 134 19.24 -8.27 -10.78
N VAL A 135 18.60 -8.61 -9.66
CA VAL A 135 18.78 -9.91 -8.99
C VAL A 135 18.35 -11.02 -9.94
N ASP A 136 19.15 -12.09 -10.01
CA ASP A 136 18.84 -13.24 -10.85
C ASP A 136 17.45 -13.82 -10.51
N PRO A 137 16.54 -13.99 -11.48
CA PRO A 137 15.18 -14.49 -11.24
C PRO A 137 15.13 -15.83 -10.51
N SER A 138 16.13 -16.69 -10.67
CA SER A 138 16.23 -17.95 -9.94
C SER A 138 16.47 -17.73 -8.44
N THR A 139 17.17 -16.67 -8.08
CA THR A 139 17.37 -16.26 -6.68
C THR A 139 16.08 -15.70 -6.09
N THR A 140 15.40 -14.81 -6.81
CA THR A 140 14.07 -14.31 -6.43
C THR A 140 13.10 -15.47 -6.20
N ARG A 141 13.08 -16.46 -7.11
CA ARG A 141 12.25 -17.66 -6.98
C ARG A 141 12.56 -18.44 -5.72
N ARG A 142 13.85 -18.75 -5.47
CA ARG A 142 14.26 -19.51 -4.27
C ARG A 142 13.87 -18.81 -2.97
N ASN A 143 14.00 -17.49 -2.91
CA ASN A 143 13.66 -16.74 -1.71
C ASN A 143 12.14 -16.73 -1.47
N LEU A 144 11.33 -16.50 -2.50
CA LEU A 144 9.88 -16.54 -2.40
C LEU A 144 9.37 -17.95 -2.03
N ASP A 145 9.91 -19.00 -2.65
CA ASP A 145 9.60 -20.40 -2.32
C ASP A 145 9.87 -20.68 -0.83
N GLN A 146 11.00 -20.22 -0.29
CA GLN A 146 11.31 -20.38 1.13
C GLN A 146 10.37 -19.57 2.04
N ILE A 147 9.99 -18.34 1.65
CA ILE A 147 9.00 -17.56 2.40
C ILE A 147 7.68 -18.32 2.46
N ILE A 148 7.19 -18.78 1.31
CA ILE A 148 5.93 -19.55 1.20
C ILE A 148 5.98 -20.77 2.10
N LYS A 149 7.02 -21.59 2.00
CA LYS A 149 7.19 -22.81 2.79
C LYS A 149 7.27 -22.58 4.29
N ARG A 150 7.96 -21.51 4.73
CA ARG A 150 7.99 -21.14 6.16
C ARG A 150 6.61 -20.77 6.68
N LEU A 151 5.84 -19.99 5.93
CA LEU A 151 4.47 -19.63 6.29
C LEU A 151 3.55 -20.86 6.29
N GLN A 152 3.63 -21.72 5.29
CA GLN A 152 2.85 -22.96 5.21
C GLN A 152 3.17 -23.93 6.37
N THR A 153 4.45 -24.04 6.78
CA THR A 153 4.86 -24.83 7.94
C THR A 153 4.20 -24.35 9.23
N ARG A 154 3.94 -23.04 9.32
CA ARG A 154 3.20 -22.40 10.42
C ARG A 154 1.69 -22.39 10.19
N GLN A 155 1.20 -23.10 9.19
CA GLN A 155 -0.22 -23.18 8.81
C GLN A 155 -0.83 -21.82 8.44
N ILE A 156 0.00 -20.85 8.00
CA ILE A 156 -0.44 -19.55 7.54
C ILE A 156 -0.63 -19.61 6.02
N PRO A 157 -1.87 -19.48 5.53
CA PRO A 157 -2.15 -19.44 4.09
C PRO A 157 -1.49 -18.24 3.41
N VAL A 158 -1.10 -18.41 2.15
CA VAL A 158 -0.38 -17.39 1.38
C VAL A 158 -1.17 -16.96 0.15
N LEU A 159 -1.22 -15.65 -0.07
CA LEU A 159 -1.57 -15.03 -1.35
C LEU A 159 -0.31 -14.37 -1.93
N LEU A 160 0.19 -14.89 -3.04
CA LEU A 160 1.34 -14.31 -3.73
C LEU A 160 0.89 -13.16 -4.65
N ALA A 161 1.27 -11.94 -4.33
CA ALA A 161 1.06 -10.78 -5.16
C ALA A 161 2.23 -10.62 -6.15
N GLY A 162 1.99 -10.97 -7.43
CA GLY A 162 3.01 -10.98 -8.46
C GLY A 162 3.52 -9.60 -8.83
N MET A 163 4.76 -9.58 -9.31
CA MET A 163 5.41 -8.42 -9.93
C MET A 163 5.73 -8.72 -11.39
N ARG A 164 5.89 -7.66 -12.19
CA ARG A 164 6.28 -7.77 -13.59
C ARG A 164 7.44 -6.87 -13.91
N ALA A 165 8.38 -7.38 -14.67
CA ALA A 165 9.48 -6.60 -15.20
C ALA A 165 9.08 -5.88 -16.50
N PRO A 166 9.59 -4.66 -16.74
CA PRO A 166 9.38 -3.96 -18.01
C PRO A 166 9.84 -4.79 -19.22
N PRO A 167 9.04 -4.88 -20.30
CA PRO A 167 9.36 -5.73 -21.46
C PRO A 167 10.72 -5.45 -22.12
N GLN A 168 11.22 -4.22 -22.00
CA GLN A 168 12.54 -3.84 -22.53
C GLN A 168 13.70 -4.59 -21.87
N TYR A 169 13.48 -5.24 -20.72
CA TYR A 169 14.50 -6.10 -20.09
C TYR A 169 14.61 -7.49 -20.77
N GLY A 170 13.87 -7.74 -21.84
CA GLY A 170 14.04 -8.87 -22.74
C GLY A 170 13.94 -10.24 -22.08
N ALA A 171 15.03 -11.00 -22.11
CA ALA A 171 15.07 -12.35 -21.54
C ALA A 171 14.87 -12.33 -20.01
N TYR A 172 15.44 -11.35 -19.33
CA TYR A 172 15.27 -11.17 -17.89
C TYR A 172 13.79 -11.00 -17.52
N ALA A 173 13.06 -10.11 -18.21
CA ALA A 173 11.65 -9.88 -17.93
C ALA A 173 10.84 -11.18 -18.05
N ARG A 174 11.05 -11.95 -19.10
CA ARG A 174 10.32 -13.23 -19.27
C ARG A 174 10.62 -14.23 -18.16
N GLN A 175 11.88 -14.31 -17.71
CA GLN A 175 12.28 -15.21 -16.62
C GLN A 175 11.73 -14.73 -15.29
N PHE A 176 11.78 -13.42 -15.02
CA PHE A 176 11.26 -12.81 -13.80
C PHE A 176 9.75 -12.99 -13.67
N ASP A 177 8.98 -12.65 -14.71
CA ASP A 177 7.53 -12.79 -14.70
C ASP A 177 7.09 -14.25 -14.49
N LYS A 178 7.86 -15.20 -15.04
CA LYS A 178 7.60 -16.64 -14.89
C LYS A 178 7.75 -17.12 -13.45
N VAL A 179 8.56 -16.47 -12.62
CA VAL A 179 8.76 -16.83 -11.20
C VAL A 179 7.42 -16.91 -10.46
N PHE A 180 6.60 -15.88 -10.58
CA PHE A 180 5.32 -15.79 -9.85
C PHE A 180 4.30 -16.80 -10.36
N VAL A 181 4.27 -17.04 -11.68
CA VAL A 181 3.39 -18.03 -12.30
C VAL A 181 3.76 -19.45 -11.88
N ASP A 182 5.05 -19.77 -11.86
CA ASP A 182 5.52 -21.11 -11.47
C ASP A 182 5.24 -21.37 -9.98
N LEU A 183 5.60 -20.43 -9.09
CA LEU A 183 5.39 -20.59 -7.66
C LEU A 183 3.91 -20.76 -7.30
N SER A 184 3.00 -20.05 -7.97
CA SER A 184 1.57 -20.20 -7.71
C SER A 184 1.05 -21.60 -8.05
N ARG A 185 1.67 -22.29 -9.01
CA ARG A 185 1.32 -23.66 -9.40
C ARG A 185 2.00 -24.70 -8.52
N ASP A 186 3.33 -24.54 -8.35
CA ASP A 186 4.17 -25.53 -7.68
C ASP A 186 3.84 -25.63 -6.18
N ASP A 187 3.59 -24.48 -5.54
CA ASP A 187 3.31 -24.40 -4.11
C ASP A 187 1.82 -24.36 -3.78
N ASN A 188 0.94 -24.45 -4.81
CA ASN A 188 -0.51 -24.42 -4.68
C ASN A 188 -1.02 -23.24 -3.82
N VAL A 189 -0.49 -22.06 -4.07
CA VAL A 189 -0.88 -20.84 -3.36
C VAL A 189 -1.79 -19.95 -4.22
N ALA A 190 -2.68 -19.22 -3.57
CA ALA A 190 -3.45 -18.20 -4.25
C ALA A 190 -2.52 -17.13 -4.84
N ALA A 191 -2.83 -16.63 -6.03
CA ALA A 191 -2.00 -15.62 -6.67
C ALA A 191 -2.84 -14.45 -7.22
N TYR A 192 -2.31 -13.25 -7.04
CA TYR A 192 -2.73 -12.05 -7.77
C TYR A 192 -1.67 -11.73 -8.82
N PRO A 193 -1.96 -11.83 -10.11
CA PRO A 193 -0.93 -11.92 -11.15
C PRO A 193 0.01 -10.71 -11.26
N PHE A 194 -0.49 -9.51 -10.94
CA PHE A 194 0.32 -8.29 -10.98
C PHE A 194 -0.24 -7.23 -10.03
N LEU A 195 0.48 -6.96 -8.94
CA LEU A 195 0.06 -6.03 -7.89
C LEU A 195 -0.28 -4.64 -8.42
N LEU A 196 0.52 -4.12 -9.33
CA LEU A 196 0.37 -2.77 -9.90
C LEU A 196 -0.44 -2.73 -11.20
N ASN A 197 -1.30 -3.72 -11.44
CA ASN A 197 -2.14 -3.75 -12.64
C ASN A 197 -3.03 -2.50 -12.72
N GLY A 198 -3.01 -1.81 -13.88
CA GLY A 198 -3.75 -0.57 -14.11
C GLY A 198 -3.15 0.70 -13.48
N VAL A 199 -2.00 0.57 -12.78
CA VAL A 199 -1.32 1.68 -12.10
C VAL A 199 0.12 1.86 -12.60
N ALA A 200 0.84 0.76 -12.83
CA ALA A 200 2.24 0.81 -13.25
C ALA A 200 2.44 1.69 -14.48
N LEU A 201 3.45 2.56 -14.43
CA LEU A 201 3.89 3.46 -15.51
C LEU A 201 2.86 4.55 -15.89
N ASP A 202 1.71 4.63 -15.26
CA ASP A 202 0.75 5.71 -15.50
C ASP A 202 1.04 6.89 -14.54
N ARG A 203 1.51 8.01 -15.08
CA ARG A 203 1.88 9.20 -14.31
C ARG A 203 0.75 9.78 -13.46
N ARG A 204 -0.51 9.49 -13.79
CA ARG A 204 -1.68 9.92 -13.01
C ARG A 204 -1.77 9.20 -11.67
N TYR A 205 -1.25 7.99 -11.61
CA TYR A 205 -1.38 7.07 -10.47
C TYR A 205 -0.07 6.77 -9.76
N ASN A 206 1.04 7.33 -10.24
CA ASN A 206 2.36 7.18 -9.62
C ASN A 206 2.86 8.53 -9.07
N GLN A 207 3.75 8.45 -8.10
CA GLN A 207 4.50 9.58 -7.57
C GLN A 207 5.49 10.12 -8.62
N ALA A 208 6.18 11.20 -8.30
CA ALA A 208 7.12 11.84 -9.23
C ALA A 208 8.27 10.91 -9.68
N ASP A 209 8.59 9.89 -8.89
CA ASP A 209 9.60 8.88 -9.22
C ASP A 209 9.18 7.89 -10.31
N GLY A 210 7.88 7.83 -10.63
CA GLY A 210 7.33 6.93 -11.64
C GLY A 210 7.30 5.45 -11.25
N ILE A 211 7.63 5.12 -10.01
CA ILE A 211 7.75 3.75 -9.48
C ILE A 211 6.66 3.48 -8.45
N HIS A 212 6.53 4.37 -7.46
CA HIS A 212 5.62 4.19 -6.35
C HIS A 212 4.24 4.73 -6.68
N PRO A 213 3.16 3.99 -6.40
CA PRO A 213 1.81 4.51 -6.51
C PRO A 213 1.60 5.76 -5.64
N ASN A 214 0.85 6.73 -6.14
CA ASN A 214 0.31 7.81 -5.32
C ASN A 214 -0.99 7.35 -4.63
N ALA A 215 -1.62 8.20 -3.81
CA ALA A 215 -2.83 7.85 -3.07
C ALA A 215 -3.98 7.37 -3.99
N ALA A 216 -4.11 7.93 -5.20
CA ALA A 216 -5.12 7.48 -6.17
C ALA A 216 -4.77 6.09 -6.73
N GLY A 217 -3.50 5.85 -7.06
CA GLY A 217 -3.01 4.56 -7.52
C GLY A 217 -3.18 3.46 -6.46
N VAL A 218 -2.88 3.76 -5.19
CA VAL A 218 -3.08 2.81 -4.09
C VAL A 218 -4.55 2.39 -3.95
N LYS A 219 -5.50 3.31 -4.09
CA LYS A 219 -6.94 2.97 -4.06
C LYS A 219 -7.33 2.02 -5.19
N ILE A 220 -6.78 2.21 -6.39
CA ILE A 220 -7.01 1.31 -7.53
C ILE A 220 -6.46 -0.08 -7.22
N VAL A 221 -5.21 -0.17 -6.72
CA VAL A 221 -4.59 -1.44 -6.33
C VAL A 221 -5.41 -2.14 -5.25
N ALA A 222 -5.78 -1.43 -4.19
CA ALA A 222 -6.56 -1.99 -3.08
C ALA A 222 -7.93 -2.52 -3.55
N ALA A 223 -8.65 -1.75 -4.37
CA ALA A 223 -9.95 -2.16 -4.90
C ALA A 223 -9.86 -3.40 -5.80
N ALA A 224 -8.79 -3.52 -6.59
CA ALA A 224 -8.58 -4.68 -7.45
C ALA A 224 -8.09 -5.93 -6.68
N LEU A 225 -7.33 -5.74 -5.62
CA LEU A 225 -6.81 -6.84 -4.79
C LEU A 225 -7.87 -7.39 -3.83
N ALA A 226 -8.75 -6.55 -3.29
CA ALA A 226 -9.70 -6.92 -2.24
C ALA A 226 -10.59 -8.14 -2.59
N PRO A 227 -11.19 -8.29 -3.78
CA PRO A 227 -11.97 -9.47 -4.13
C PRO A 227 -11.16 -10.77 -4.06
N VAL A 228 -9.88 -10.72 -4.48
CA VAL A 228 -9.00 -11.89 -4.48
C VAL A 228 -8.61 -12.29 -3.05
N VAL A 229 -8.38 -11.29 -2.19
CA VAL A 229 -8.12 -11.52 -0.76
C VAL A 229 -9.37 -12.09 -0.08
N ALA A 230 -10.56 -11.55 -0.38
CA ALA A 230 -11.82 -12.06 0.15
C ALA A 230 -12.03 -13.54 -0.22
N GLU A 231 -11.81 -13.89 -1.48
CA GLU A 231 -11.90 -15.29 -1.95
C GLU A 231 -10.88 -16.20 -1.26
N ALA A 232 -9.62 -15.73 -1.09
CA ALA A 232 -8.60 -16.49 -0.40
C ALA A 232 -8.97 -16.77 1.07
N LEU A 233 -9.54 -15.77 1.77
CA LEU A 233 -10.01 -15.92 3.16
C LEU A 233 -11.15 -16.93 3.28
N VAL A 234 -12.06 -17.00 2.31
CA VAL A 234 -13.16 -17.99 2.30
C VAL A 234 -12.61 -19.41 2.12
N ARG A 235 -11.66 -19.61 1.22
CA ARG A 235 -11.04 -20.93 0.98
C ARG A 235 -10.34 -21.50 2.21
N VAL A 236 -9.80 -20.64 3.06
CA VAL A 236 -9.13 -21.03 4.32
C VAL A 236 -10.13 -21.57 5.35
N THR A 237 -11.38 -21.12 5.34
CA THR A 237 -12.41 -21.53 6.29
C THR A 237 -13.13 -22.81 5.90
N GLU A 238 -13.03 -23.26 4.65
CA GLU A 238 -13.60 -24.53 4.23
C GLU A 238 -12.58 -25.67 4.48
N PRO A 239 -12.84 -26.61 5.41
CA PRO A 239 -12.00 -27.78 5.54
C PRO A 239 -11.99 -28.51 4.21
N SER A 240 -10.79 -28.89 3.73
CA SER A 240 -10.61 -29.71 2.53
C SER A 240 -11.58 -30.87 2.58
N ARG A 241 -12.62 -30.86 1.74
CA ARG A 241 -13.47 -32.04 1.54
C ARG A 241 -12.60 -33.09 0.86
N SER A 242 -12.01 -33.96 1.69
CA SER A 242 -11.33 -35.20 1.25
C SER A 242 -12.33 -36.21 0.75
#